data_68215ffa0abe8e71468c97af65b47222
#
_entry.id   68215ffa0abe8e71468c97af65b47222
#
_cell.length_a   1.000
_cell.length_b   1.000
_cell.length_c   1.000
_cell.angle_alpha   90.00
_cell.angle_beta   90.00
_cell.angle_gamma   90.00
#
_symmetry.space_group_name_H-M   'P 1'
#
loop_
_entity.id
_entity.type
_entity.pdbx_description
1 polymer ?
#
loop_
_entity_poly.entity_id
_entity_poly.type
_entity_poly.pdbx_seq_one_letter_code
_entity_poly.pdbx_strand_id
1 'polypeptide(L)'
;MKIIIFTSSFLNDYMMKRFVVTLALCALAIFSVDAKKEKKLPKDIGAINERILEEGYHLYMQEKVAWIVEDVFFANQPEDSDNIGGWVPVTHDGQNVQGIFFNKEKTKVLFEVSINLETGETSSNATVRELTEDELKEISLRETVIGAVKTLDDLPAAPEGCSFNVNILKLEDDLYRVYWMLGTAQHNLIPFGCDFSYDCDSKGNIKESRKYHNSYIPAMLIMDGSPVEGIWHSHTQLSPFITPTDIALFLLYGYGNSPLTGFRVYSTVYGCYFHFDANSFQIIIIKE
;
A
#
# COMPACT_ATOMS: atom_id res chain seq x y z
N MET A 1 48.95 -35.02 -46.02
CA MET A 1 47.92 -34.40 -45.21
C MET A 1 48.28 -34.62 -43.73
N LYS A 2 48.93 -33.64 -43.08
CA LYS A 2 49.37 -33.76 -41.69
C LYS A 2 48.27 -33.20 -40.80
N ILE A 3 47.66 -34.02 -39.94
CA ILE A 3 46.70 -33.63 -38.92
C ILE A 3 47.52 -33.18 -37.73
N ILE A 4 47.38 -31.89 -37.36
CA ILE A 4 47.94 -31.33 -36.13
C ILE A 4 46.90 -31.52 -35.04
N ILE A 5 47.16 -32.35 -34.06
CA ILE A 5 46.36 -32.55 -32.85
C ILE A 5 46.79 -31.47 -31.85
N PHE A 6 45.96 -30.49 -31.63
CA PHE A 6 46.12 -29.53 -30.50
C PHE A 6 45.73 -30.24 -29.19
N THR A 7 46.71 -30.41 -28.32
CA THR A 7 46.50 -31.00 -27.00
C THR A 7 45.76 -30.05 -26.08
N SER A 8 44.74 -30.57 -25.40
CA SER A 8 43.77 -29.87 -24.53
C SER A 8 44.33 -29.29 -23.21
N SER A 9 45.65 -29.30 -22.99
CA SER A 9 46.25 -28.88 -21.73
C SER A 9 46.37 -27.35 -21.57
N PHE A 10 46.50 -26.59 -22.68
CA PHE A 10 46.66 -25.13 -22.63
C PHE A 10 45.35 -24.36 -22.36
N LEU A 11 44.22 -24.92 -22.76
CA LEU A 11 42.89 -24.31 -22.50
C LEU A 11 42.46 -24.43 -21.04
N ASN A 12 42.88 -25.52 -20.39
CA ASN A 12 42.51 -25.76 -18.98
C ASN A 12 43.22 -24.82 -18.00
N ASP A 13 44.49 -24.48 -18.25
CA ASP A 13 45.29 -23.62 -17.37
C ASP A 13 44.84 -22.14 -17.45
N TYR A 14 44.42 -21.68 -18.65
CA TYR A 14 43.90 -20.30 -18.84
C TYR A 14 42.50 -20.15 -18.27
N MET A 15 41.64 -21.14 -18.39
CA MET A 15 40.29 -21.16 -17.79
C MET A 15 40.36 -21.24 -16.27
N MET A 16 41.25 -22.09 -15.71
CA MET A 16 41.42 -22.19 -14.24
C MET A 16 41.97 -20.92 -13.63
N LYS A 17 42.92 -20.22 -14.26
CA LYS A 17 43.44 -18.94 -13.79
C LYS A 17 42.37 -17.84 -13.79
N ARG A 18 41.48 -17.78 -14.79
CA ARG A 18 40.35 -16.86 -14.82
C ARG A 18 39.32 -17.18 -13.74
N PHE A 19 39.05 -18.47 -13.49
CA PHE A 19 38.09 -18.89 -12.46
C PHE A 19 38.60 -18.54 -11.03
N VAL A 20 39.90 -18.72 -10.77
CA VAL A 20 40.51 -18.35 -9.48
C VAL A 20 40.54 -16.83 -9.28
N VAL A 21 40.83 -16.03 -10.34
CA VAL A 21 40.79 -14.55 -10.26
C VAL A 21 39.38 -14.04 -10.09
N THR A 22 38.39 -14.64 -10.74
CA THR A 22 36.97 -14.26 -10.57
C THR A 22 36.46 -14.64 -9.19
N LEU A 23 36.82 -15.80 -8.64
CA LEU A 23 36.48 -16.18 -7.26
C LEU A 23 37.17 -15.27 -6.22
N ALA A 24 38.43 -14.89 -6.46
CA ALA A 24 39.12 -13.96 -5.55
C ALA A 24 38.54 -12.54 -5.58
N LEU A 25 38.11 -12.05 -6.75
CA LEU A 25 37.44 -10.77 -6.89
C LEU A 25 36.02 -10.81 -6.27
N CYS A 26 35.27 -11.90 -6.39
CA CYS A 26 34.01 -12.10 -5.70
C CYS A 26 34.19 -12.19 -4.16
N ALA A 27 35.26 -12.88 -3.69
CA ALA A 27 35.56 -12.95 -2.27
C ALA A 27 35.98 -11.58 -1.69
N LEU A 28 36.72 -10.75 -2.44
CA LEU A 28 37.09 -9.40 -2.04
C LEU A 28 35.89 -8.43 -2.05
N ALA A 29 34.90 -8.64 -2.93
CA ALA A 29 33.67 -7.86 -2.92
C ALA A 29 32.74 -8.21 -1.75
N ILE A 30 32.85 -9.42 -1.19
CA ILE A 30 32.07 -9.85 -0.03
C ILE A 30 32.66 -9.27 1.29
N PHE A 31 33.96 -8.92 1.34
CA PHE A 31 34.60 -8.37 2.53
C PHE A 31 34.56 -6.84 2.66
N SER A 32 33.98 -6.11 1.67
CA SER A 32 33.80 -4.66 1.75
C SER A 32 32.34 -4.24 2.01
N VAL A 33 31.48 -5.15 2.46
CA VAL A 33 30.27 -4.73 3.16
C VAL A 33 30.72 -4.24 4.53
N ASP A 34 30.96 -2.94 4.64
CA ASP A 34 30.97 -2.27 5.94
C ASP A 34 29.68 -2.73 6.65
N ALA A 35 29.84 -3.57 7.67
CA ALA A 35 28.73 -4.00 8.51
C ALA A 35 28.20 -2.73 9.19
N LYS A 36 27.24 -2.10 8.52
CA LYS A 36 26.61 -0.87 8.99
C LYS A 36 26.05 -1.23 10.37
N LYS A 37 26.68 -0.70 11.41
CA LYS A 37 26.34 -1.05 12.79
C LYS A 37 24.85 -0.83 12.98
N GLU A 38 24.11 -1.88 13.28
CA GLU A 38 22.67 -1.84 13.52
C GLU A 38 22.34 -0.76 14.56
N LYS A 39 21.33 0.05 14.24
CA LYS A 39 20.86 1.06 15.19
C LYS A 39 20.04 0.38 16.28
N LYS A 40 20.07 0.96 17.48
CA LYS A 40 19.14 0.55 18.54
C LYS A 40 17.73 1.01 18.19
N LEU A 41 16.75 0.17 18.49
CA LEU A 41 15.35 0.55 18.39
C LEU A 41 15.06 1.82 19.21
N PRO A 42 14.17 2.70 18.74
CA PRO A 42 13.68 3.85 19.49
C PRO A 42 13.10 3.43 20.85
N LYS A 43 13.21 4.28 21.85
CA LYS A 43 12.64 4.00 23.19
C LYS A 43 11.11 3.96 23.17
N ASP A 44 10.51 4.71 22.26
CA ASP A 44 9.07 4.87 22.05
C ASP A 44 8.53 3.94 20.97
N ILE A 45 9.24 2.84 20.66
CA ILE A 45 8.84 1.89 19.59
C ILE A 45 7.41 1.36 19.79
N GLY A 46 6.95 1.22 21.03
CA GLY A 46 5.56 0.84 21.32
C GLY A 46 4.57 1.84 20.76
N ALA A 47 4.73 3.13 21.06
CA ALA A 47 3.87 4.19 20.55
C ALA A 47 3.94 4.35 19.01
N ILE A 48 5.13 4.10 18.43
CA ILE A 48 5.30 4.08 16.97
C ILE A 48 4.45 2.95 16.37
N ASN A 49 4.54 1.73 16.92
CA ASN A 49 3.78 0.58 16.45
C ASN A 49 2.27 0.78 16.60
N GLU A 50 1.79 1.32 17.73
CA GLU A 50 0.38 1.64 17.95
C GLU A 50 -0.17 2.58 16.88
N ARG A 51 0.54 3.67 16.59
CA ARG A 51 0.14 4.62 15.53
C ARG A 51 0.13 3.97 14.15
N ILE A 52 1.12 3.13 13.82
CA ILE A 52 1.17 2.39 12.56
C ILE A 52 -0.04 1.46 12.42
N LEU A 53 -0.40 0.75 13.50
CA LEU A 53 -1.57 -0.13 13.53
C LEU A 53 -2.87 0.66 13.34
N GLU A 54 -3.03 1.77 14.04
CA GLU A 54 -4.21 2.63 13.96
C GLU A 54 -4.39 3.19 12.54
N GLU A 55 -3.35 3.81 11.98
CA GLU A 55 -3.39 4.34 10.62
C GLU A 55 -3.64 3.22 9.60
N GLY A 56 -2.95 2.08 9.73
CA GLY A 56 -3.14 0.92 8.84
C GLY A 56 -4.55 0.36 8.87
N TYR A 57 -5.18 0.30 10.04
CA TYR A 57 -6.57 -0.11 10.16
C TYR A 57 -7.54 0.89 9.51
N HIS A 58 -7.31 2.19 9.69
CA HIS A 58 -8.13 3.23 9.07
C HIS A 58 -8.05 3.17 7.54
N LEU A 59 -6.84 2.98 6.97
CA LEU A 59 -6.66 2.79 5.53
C LEU A 59 -7.41 1.56 5.03
N TYR A 60 -7.27 0.42 5.73
CA TYR A 60 -8.01 -0.81 5.41
C TYR A 60 -9.51 -0.58 5.40
N MET A 61 -10.07 0.11 6.41
CA MET A 61 -11.50 0.36 6.50
C MET A 61 -12.00 1.28 5.39
N GLN A 62 -11.25 2.33 5.03
CA GLN A 62 -11.62 3.21 3.91
C GLN A 62 -11.68 2.45 2.59
N GLU A 63 -10.66 1.63 2.30
CA GLU A 63 -10.64 0.79 1.09
C GLU A 63 -11.78 -0.24 1.07
N LYS A 64 -12.03 -0.91 2.20
CA LYS A 64 -13.12 -1.88 2.31
C LYS A 64 -14.48 -1.23 2.07
N VAL A 65 -14.70 -0.04 2.63
CA VAL A 65 -15.92 0.75 2.38
C VAL A 65 -16.01 1.10 0.89
N ALA A 66 -14.92 1.56 0.28
CA ALA A 66 -14.90 1.91 -1.14
C ALA A 66 -15.29 0.71 -2.02
N TRP A 67 -14.74 -0.47 -1.77
CA TRP A 67 -15.10 -1.69 -2.51
C TRP A 67 -16.58 -2.03 -2.37
N ILE A 68 -17.13 -1.98 -1.15
CA ILE A 68 -18.57 -2.27 -0.92
C ILE A 68 -19.44 -1.23 -1.64
N VAL A 69 -19.10 0.06 -1.55
CA VAL A 69 -19.85 1.14 -2.21
C VAL A 69 -19.86 0.94 -3.72
N GLU A 70 -18.72 0.64 -4.32
CA GLU A 70 -18.58 0.42 -5.75
C GLU A 70 -19.30 -0.87 -6.20
N ASP A 71 -19.18 -1.97 -5.46
CA ASP A 71 -19.89 -3.23 -5.75
C ASP A 71 -21.42 -3.03 -5.74
N VAL A 72 -21.95 -2.33 -4.71
CA VAL A 72 -23.38 -2.02 -4.62
C VAL A 72 -23.82 -1.09 -5.77
N PHE A 73 -23.00 -0.09 -6.10
CA PHE A 73 -23.27 0.80 -7.23
C PHE A 73 -23.32 0.04 -8.55
N PHE A 74 -22.31 -0.78 -8.85
CA PHE A 74 -22.27 -1.55 -10.10
C PHE A 74 -23.39 -2.59 -10.22
N ALA A 75 -23.85 -3.14 -9.09
CA ALA A 75 -24.99 -4.05 -9.06
C ALA A 75 -26.36 -3.36 -9.28
N ASN A 76 -26.45 -2.04 -9.00
CA ASN A 76 -27.71 -1.29 -8.99
C ASN A 76 -27.61 0.01 -9.79
N GLN A 77 -26.82 0.07 -10.85
CA GLN A 77 -26.54 1.30 -11.61
C GLN A 77 -27.84 2.04 -12.01
N PRO A 78 -27.93 3.36 -11.70
CA PRO A 78 -29.05 4.17 -12.17
C PRO A 78 -28.99 4.37 -13.69
N GLU A 79 -30.14 4.66 -14.32
CA GLU A 79 -30.25 4.91 -15.76
C GLU A 79 -29.33 6.05 -16.24
N ASP A 80 -29.08 7.06 -15.39
CA ASP A 80 -28.22 8.24 -15.66
C ASP A 80 -26.77 8.06 -15.16
N SER A 81 -26.30 6.82 -15.09
CA SER A 81 -24.93 6.52 -14.60
C SER A 81 -23.81 7.19 -15.40
N ASP A 82 -24.04 7.47 -16.69
CA ASP A 82 -23.08 8.19 -17.54
C ASP A 82 -22.83 9.63 -17.10
N ASN A 83 -23.74 10.21 -16.34
CA ASN A 83 -23.65 11.58 -15.81
C ASN A 83 -22.92 11.65 -14.45
N ILE A 84 -22.50 10.51 -13.88
CA ILE A 84 -21.78 10.51 -12.60
C ILE A 84 -20.40 11.13 -12.78
N GLY A 85 -20.12 12.12 -11.95
CA GLY A 85 -18.83 12.83 -11.88
C GLY A 85 -17.86 12.24 -10.86
N GLY A 86 -18.37 11.50 -9.88
CA GLY A 86 -17.59 10.87 -8.82
C GLY A 86 -18.47 10.51 -7.62
N TRP A 87 -17.81 10.06 -6.55
CA TRP A 87 -18.47 9.82 -5.28
C TRP A 87 -17.59 10.21 -4.09
N VAL A 88 -18.22 10.46 -2.95
CA VAL A 88 -17.55 10.74 -1.68
C VAL A 88 -18.19 9.95 -0.54
N PRO A 89 -17.40 9.47 0.44
CA PRO A 89 -17.94 8.91 1.66
C PRO A 89 -18.37 10.03 2.60
N VAL A 90 -19.55 9.87 3.21
CA VAL A 90 -20.06 10.74 4.26
C VAL A 90 -20.39 9.88 5.47
N THR A 91 -19.86 10.23 6.65
CA THR A 91 -20.10 9.51 7.90
C THR A 91 -20.97 10.38 8.80
N HIS A 92 -22.13 9.86 9.24
CA HIS A 92 -23.08 10.60 10.06
C HIS A 92 -22.92 10.36 11.56
N ASP A 93 -22.61 9.14 11.98
CA ASP A 93 -22.62 8.73 13.39
C ASP A 93 -21.49 7.77 13.79
N GLY A 94 -20.46 7.63 12.96
CA GLY A 94 -19.34 6.72 13.18
C GLY A 94 -19.65 5.23 12.92
N GLN A 95 -20.93 4.85 12.78
CA GLN A 95 -21.35 3.47 12.46
C GLN A 95 -21.90 3.32 11.05
N ASN A 96 -22.50 4.40 10.52
CA ASN A 96 -23.09 4.40 9.20
C ASN A 96 -22.29 5.29 8.25
N VAL A 97 -21.90 4.74 7.12
CA VAL A 97 -21.22 5.44 6.03
C VAL A 97 -22.14 5.48 4.83
N GLN A 98 -22.24 6.64 4.20
CA GLN A 98 -22.92 6.81 2.92
C GLN A 98 -21.91 7.10 1.81
N GLY A 99 -21.97 6.35 0.70
CA GLY A 99 -21.33 6.69 -0.56
C GLY A 99 -22.28 7.57 -1.37
N ILE A 100 -21.92 8.84 -1.54
CA ILE A 100 -22.76 9.84 -2.26
C ILE A 100 -22.20 9.98 -3.67
N PHE A 101 -22.92 9.49 -4.67
CA PHE A 101 -22.58 9.63 -6.10
C PHE A 101 -23.21 10.90 -6.66
N PHE A 102 -22.39 11.81 -7.14
CA PHE A 102 -22.83 13.11 -7.65
C PHE A 102 -22.63 13.26 -9.16
N ASN A 103 -23.40 14.16 -9.76
CA ASN A 103 -23.32 14.47 -11.19
C ASN A 103 -22.04 15.25 -11.53
N LYS A 104 -21.67 15.28 -12.82
CA LYS A 104 -20.47 15.98 -13.33
C LYS A 104 -20.44 17.47 -12.97
N GLU A 105 -21.59 18.12 -12.90
CA GLU A 105 -21.76 19.51 -12.56
C GLU A 105 -21.67 19.78 -11.04
N LYS A 106 -21.62 18.73 -10.20
CA LYS A 106 -21.60 18.81 -8.72
C LYS A 106 -22.76 19.62 -8.15
N THR A 107 -23.95 19.38 -8.69
CA THR A 107 -25.18 20.03 -8.24
C THR A 107 -26.15 19.07 -7.62
N LYS A 108 -26.11 17.78 -8.02
CA LYS A 108 -27.07 16.76 -7.62
C LYS A 108 -26.42 15.48 -7.19
N VAL A 109 -27.02 14.83 -6.21
CA VAL A 109 -26.82 13.39 -5.93
C VAL A 109 -27.68 12.61 -6.94
N LEU A 110 -27.10 11.58 -7.54
CA LEU A 110 -27.77 10.69 -8.48
C LEU A 110 -28.01 9.30 -7.89
N PHE A 111 -27.15 8.90 -6.93
CA PHE A 111 -27.23 7.59 -6.30
C PHE A 111 -26.55 7.63 -4.92
N GLU A 112 -27.08 6.86 -3.99
CA GLU A 112 -26.57 6.74 -2.65
C GLU A 112 -26.44 5.28 -2.27
N VAL A 113 -25.35 4.95 -1.56
CA VAL A 113 -25.12 3.64 -0.93
C VAL A 113 -24.96 3.87 0.55
N SER A 114 -25.73 3.19 1.38
CA SER A 114 -25.57 3.21 2.83
C SER A 114 -25.00 1.88 3.31
N ILE A 115 -24.04 1.95 4.22
CA ILE A 115 -23.37 0.79 4.84
C ILE A 115 -23.44 0.97 6.35
N ASN A 116 -23.95 -0.05 7.06
CA ASN A 116 -23.78 -0.17 8.49
C ASN A 116 -22.48 -0.94 8.76
N LEU A 117 -21.49 -0.31 9.38
CA LEU A 117 -20.15 -0.89 9.60
C LEU A 117 -20.15 -2.00 10.65
N GLU A 118 -21.16 -2.04 11.55
CA GLU A 118 -21.27 -3.06 12.59
C GLU A 118 -21.87 -4.36 12.03
N THR A 119 -22.98 -4.23 11.28
CA THR A 119 -23.73 -5.40 10.74
C THR A 119 -23.25 -5.81 9.34
N GLY A 120 -22.60 -4.92 8.60
CA GLY A 120 -22.26 -5.09 7.19
C GLY A 120 -23.47 -4.96 6.25
N GLU A 121 -24.65 -4.57 6.76
CA GLU A 121 -25.84 -4.37 5.94
C GLU A 121 -25.67 -3.19 5.00
N THR A 122 -26.10 -3.36 3.75
CA THR A 122 -26.05 -2.34 2.71
C THR A 122 -27.45 -2.05 2.16
N SER A 123 -27.65 -0.80 1.76
CA SER A 123 -28.82 -0.38 1.00
C SER A 123 -28.43 0.65 -0.05
N SER A 124 -29.23 0.80 -1.09
CA SER A 124 -29.00 1.80 -2.14
C SER A 124 -30.27 2.56 -2.48
N ASN A 125 -30.10 3.80 -2.94
CA ASN A 125 -31.18 4.69 -3.32
C ASN A 125 -30.80 5.50 -4.57
N ALA A 126 -31.65 5.46 -5.61
CA ALA A 126 -31.49 6.22 -6.84
C ALA A 126 -32.30 7.51 -6.89
N THR A 127 -32.77 8.02 -5.74
CA THR A 127 -33.52 9.27 -5.67
C THR A 127 -32.60 10.46 -5.93
N VAL A 128 -32.91 11.22 -6.99
CA VAL A 128 -32.17 12.44 -7.32
C VAL A 128 -32.54 13.57 -6.37
N ARG A 129 -31.54 14.17 -5.75
CA ARG A 129 -31.67 15.35 -4.88
C ARG A 129 -30.53 16.33 -5.07
N GLU A 130 -30.69 17.56 -4.61
CA GLU A 130 -29.61 18.53 -4.55
C GLU A 130 -28.53 18.08 -3.53
N LEU A 131 -27.26 18.41 -3.81
CA LEU A 131 -26.17 18.27 -2.85
C LEU A 131 -26.37 19.24 -1.69
N THR A 132 -26.10 18.76 -0.47
CA THR A 132 -26.07 19.65 0.72
C THR A 132 -24.78 20.48 0.74
N GLU A 133 -24.78 21.55 1.54
CA GLU A 133 -23.56 22.37 1.71
C GLU A 133 -22.38 21.57 2.29
N ASP A 134 -22.64 20.61 3.17
CA ASP A 134 -21.58 19.79 3.79
C ASP A 134 -21.04 18.75 2.82
N GLU A 135 -21.85 18.16 1.97
CA GLU A 135 -21.42 17.29 0.87
C GLU A 135 -20.55 18.06 -0.14
N LEU A 136 -20.95 19.28 -0.50
CA LEU A 136 -20.15 20.15 -1.38
C LEU A 136 -18.80 20.53 -0.75
N LYS A 137 -18.76 20.81 0.57
CA LYS A 137 -17.51 21.06 1.30
C LYS A 137 -16.60 19.82 1.28
N GLU A 138 -17.16 18.63 1.51
CA GLU A 138 -16.40 17.38 1.49
C GLU A 138 -15.83 17.11 0.09
N ILE A 139 -16.63 17.25 -0.97
CA ILE A 139 -16.17 17.11 -2.37
C ILE A 139 -15.02 18.08 -2.63
N SER A 140 -15.19 19.36 -2.30
CA SER A 140 -14.19 20.41 -2.52
C SER A 140 -12.90 20.16 -1.74
N LEU A 141 -13.02 19.76 -0.48
CA LEU A 141 -11.87 19.39 0.37
C LEU A 141 -11.08 18.25 -0.25
N ARG A 142 -11.74 17.14 -0.59
CA ARG A 142 -11.08 15.96 -1.18
C ARG A 142 -10.38 16.30 -2.48
N GLU A 143 -11.04 17.03 -3.38
CA GLU A 143 -10.42 17.47 -4.64
C GLU A 143 -9.19 18.35 -4.41
N THR A 144 -9.25 19.23 -3.43
CA THR A 144 -8.14 20.12 -3.09
C THR A 144 -6.96 19.36 -2.52
N VAL A 145 -7.19 18.53 -1.49
CA VAL A 145 -6.10 17.81 -0.82
C VAL A 145 -5.52 16.71 -1.70
N ILE A 146 -6.34 16.01 -2.50
CA ILE A 146 -5.85 15.03 -3.49
C ILE A 146 -5.09 15.75 -4.61
N GLY A 147 -5.62 16.88 -5.10
CA GLY A 147 -5.01 17.68 -6.15
C GLY A 147 -3.63 18.22 -5.81
N ALA A 148 -3.31 18.38 -4.52
CA ALA A 148 -2.01 18.82 -4.03
C ALA A 148 -0.85 17.91 -4.48
N VAL A 149 -1.12 16.64 -4.80
CA VAL A 149 -0.13 15.69 -5.34
C VAL A 149 0.62 16.24 -6.56
N LYS A 150 -0.04 17.08 -7.36
CA LYS A 150 0.55 17.69 -8.58
C LYS A 150 1.74 18.62 -8.30
N THR A 151 1.93 19.01 -7.04
CA THR A 151 3.05 19.86 -6.61
C THR A 151 4.25 19.05 -6.12
N LEU A 152 4.13 17.72 -6.07
CA LEU A 152 5.21 16.82 -5.68
C LEU A 152 5.97 16.33 -6.90
N ASP A 153 7.29 16.30 -6.79
CA ASP A 153 8.19 15.74 -7.79
C ASP A 153 8.56 14.29 -7.44
N ASP A 154 9.05 13.56 -8.44
CA ASP A 154 9.64 12.22 -8.29
C ASP A 154 8.71 11.22 -7.59
N LEU A 155 7.44 11.20 -7.98
CA LEU A 155 6.46 10.22 -7.47
C LEU A 155 6.63 8.86 -8.16
N PRO A 156 6.41 7.75 -7.43
CA PRO A 156 6.41 6.44 -8.06
C PRO A 156 5.24 6.33 -9.05
N ALA A 157 5.46 5.60 -10.14
CA ALA A 157 4.39 5.24 -11.07
C ALA A 157 3.73 3.94 -10.63
N ALA A 158 2.42 3.82 -10.86
CA ALA A 158 1.74 2.55 -10.66
C ALA A 158 2.25 1.51 -11.67
N PRO A 159 2.63 0.30 -11.22
CA PRO A 159 3.07 -0.76 -12.10
C PRO A 159 1.90 -1.29 -12.95
N GLU A 160 2.23 -2.02 -14.02
CA GLU A 160 1.23 -2.65 -14.88
C GLU A 160 0.28 -3.56 -14.09
N GLY A 161 -1.02 -3.44 -14.33
CA GLY A 161 -2.07 -4.17 -13.62
C GLY A 161 -2.40 -3.65 -12.22
N CYS A 162 -1.84 -2.49 -11.84
CA CYS A 162 -2.16 -1.78 -10.61
C CYS A 162 -2.62 -0.34 -10.90
N SER A 163 -3.37 0.20 -9.96
CA SER A 163 -3.75 1.63 -9.92
C SER A 163 -3.43 2.19 -8.53
N PHE A 164 -3.40 3.52 -8.40
CA PHE A 164 -3.36 4.14 -7.08
C PHE A 164 -4.77 4.34 -6.54
N ASN A 165 -4.97 3.89 -5.31
CA ASN A 165 -6.08 4.25 -4.45
C ASN A 165 -5.63 5.37 -3.53
N VAL A 166 -6.55 6.29 -3.21
CA VAL A 166 -6.25 7.49 -2.43
C VAL A 166 -7.11 7.53 -1.18
N ASN A 167 -6.46 7.56 -0.03
CA ASN A 167 -7.09 7.59 1.27
C ASN A 167 -6.70 8.87 2.02
N ILE A 168 -7.66 9.46 2.73
CA ILE A 168 -7.46 10.71 3.46
C ILE A 168 -7.75 10.47 4.93
N LEU A 169 -6.77 10.74 5.79
CA LEU A 169 -6.93 10.75 7.24
C LEU A 169 -6.89 12.18 7.75
N LYS A 170 -7.91 12.59 8.49
CA LYS A 170 -7.87 13.84 9.26
C LYS A 170 -7.01 13.59 10.51
N LEU A 171 -5.86 14.24 10.63
CA LEU A 171 -4.96 14.11 11.76
C LEU A 171 -5.34 15.07 12.90
N GLU A 172 -5.60 16.32 12.55
CA GLU A 172 -5.94 17.42 13.46
C GLU A 172 -6.87 18.40 12.74
N ASP A 173 -7.26 19.48 13.40
CA ASP A 173 -7.98 20.55 12.73
C ASP A 173 -7.09 21.17 11.65
N ASP A 174 -7.61 21.22 10.43
CA ASP A 174 -6.91 21.72 9.23
C ASP A 174 -5.60 21.00 8.91
N LEU A 175 -5.50 19.70 9.26
CA LEU A 175 -4.35 18.87 8.90
C LEU A 175 -4.82 17.50 8.43
N TYR A 176 -4.49 17.16 7.20
CA TYR A 176 -4.90 15.94 6.51
C TYR A 176 -3.65 15.18 6.02
N ARG A 177 -3.62 13.86 6.21
CA ARG A 177 -2.66 12.96 5.58
C ARG A 177 -3.33 12.25 4.42
N VAL A 178 -2.75 12.42 3.23
CA VAL A 178 -3.22 11.79 2.00
C VAL A 178 -2.29 10.65 1.65
N TYR A 179 -2.80 9.43 1.68
CA TYR A 179 -2.09 8.21 1.30
C TYR A 179 -2.38 7.83 -0.14
N TRP A 180 -1.33 7.43 -0.83
CA TRP A 180 -1.38 6.82 -2.15
C TRP A 180 -0.83 5.41 -2.03
N MET A 181 -1.67 4.41 -2.23
CA MET A 181 -1.33 3.00 -2.11
C MET A 181 -1.84 2.22 -3.32
N LEU A 182 -1.19 1.11 -3.65
CA LEU A 182 -1.56 0.33 -4.83
C LEU A 182 -2.85 -0.46 -4.60
N GLY A 183 -3.71 -0.46 -5.62
CA GLY A 183 -4.82 -1.38 -5.78
C GLY A 183 -4.61 -2.27 -7.00
N THR A 184 -5.15 -3.50 -6.99
CA THR A 184 -5.09 -4.42 -8.12
C THR A 184 -6.33 -5.29 -8.19
N ALA A 185 -6.76 -5.63 -9.41
CA ALA A 185 -7.77 -6.66 -9.66
C ALA A 185 -7.16 -8.08 -9.82
N GLN A 186 -5.85 -8.21 -9.72
CA GLN A 186 -5.19 -9.52 -9.82
C GLN A 186 -5.47 -10.36 -8.58
N HIS A 187 -5.94 -11.59 -8.80
CA HIS A 187 -6.17 -12.52 -7.70
C HIS A 187 -4.87 -13.09 -7.13
N ASN A 188 -4.90 -13.48 -5.86
CA ASN A 188 -3.78 -14.13 -5.17
C ASN A 188 -2.49 -13.31 -5.13
N LEU A 189 -2.62 -11.98 -5.08
CA LEU A 189 -1.50 -11.05 -5.08
C LEU A 189 -1.75 -9.92 -4.07
N ILE A 190 -0.76 -9.62 -3.23
CA ILE A 190 -0.72 -8.41 -2.44
C ILE A 190 0.21 -7.42 -3.13
N PRO A 191 -0.28 -6.24 -3.55
CA PRO A 191 0.52 -5.28 -4.30
C PRO A 191 1.26 -4.33 -3.36
N PHE A 192 2.23 -4.82 -2.58
CA PHE A 192 3.06 -3.94 -1.75
C PHE A 192 3.93 -3.02 -2.59
N GLY A 193 4.26 -1.87 -2.02
CA GLY A 193 5.23 -0.95 -2.56
C GLY A 193 4.67 0.18 -3.42
N CYS A 194 5.55 1.01 -3.95
CA CYS A 194 5.26 2.24 -4.72
C CYS A 194 4.36 3.25 -3.99
N ASP A 195 4.25 3.15 -2.68
CA ASP A 195 3.34 3.92 -1.84
C ASP A 195 4.01 5.13 -1.20
N PHE A 196 3.23 6.16 -1.01
CA PHE A 196 3.67 7.41 -0.42
C PHE A 196 2.52 8.13 0.26
N SER A 197 2.83 9.12 1.08
CA SER A 197 1.85 10.04 1.65
C SER A 197 2.38 11.47 1.69
N TYR A 198 1.48 12.41 1.89
CA TYR A 198 1.81 13.77 2.27
C TYR A 198 0.81 14.32 3.27
N ASP A 199 1.28 15.23 4.12
CA ASP A 199 0.47 15.99 5.06
C ASP A 199 0.22 17.37 4.48
N CYS A 200 -1.04 17.81 4.40
CA CYS A 200 -1.41 19.12 3.87
C CYS A 200 -2.56 19.74 4.68
N ASP A 201 -2.74 21.05 4.54
CA ASP A 201 -3.91 21.75 5.05
C ASP A 201 -5.12 21.63 4.09
N SER A 202 -6.30 22.12 4.48
CA SER A 202 -7.52 22.12 3.66
C SER A 202 -7.41 22.93 2.36
N LYS A 203 -6.36 23.72 2.21
CA LYS A 203 -6.04 24.49 0.99
C LYS A 203 -5.08 23.76 0.06
N GLY A 204 -4.63 22.55 0.45
CA GLY A 204 -3.68 21.75 -0.32
C GLY A 204 -2.22 22.21 -0.17
N ASN A 205 -1.88 23.03 0.82
CA ASN A 205 -0.49 23.39 1.08
C ASN A 205 0.22 22.21 1.78
N ILE A 206 1.13 21.56 1.06
CA ILE A 206 1.87 20.40 1.59
C ILE A 206 2.88 20.87 2.63
N LYS A 207 2.88 20.23 3.80
CA LYS A 207 3.80 20.47 4.92
C LYS A 207 4.93 19.45 4.97
N GLU A 208 4.61 18.18 4.64
CA GLU A 208 5.57 17.07 4.65
C GLU A 208 5.14 16.04 3.61
N SER A 209 6.09 15.35 3.00
CA SER A 209 5.84 14.19 2.16
C SER A 209 6.76 13.04 2.54
N ARG A 210 6.26 11.79 2.39
CA ARG A 210 6.98 10.57 2.74
C ARG A 210 6.78 9.53 1.65
N LYS A 211 7.88 8.92 1.20
CA LYS A 211 7.85 7.68 0.41
C LYS A 211 8.08 6.52 1.36
N TYR A 212 7.25 5.50 1.31
CA TYR A 212 7.42 4.29 2.12
C TYR A 212 8.24 3.25 1.36
N HIS A 213 7.91 3.05 0.09
CA HIS A 213 8.65 2.15 -0.79
C HIS A 213 8.97 2.82 -2.14
N ASN A 214 10.18 2.56 -2.65
CA ASN A 214 10.61 3.05 -3.96
C ASN A 214 10.22 2.12 -5.12
N SER A 215 9.92 0.86 -4.82
CA SER A 215 9.69 -0.18 -5.83
C SER A 215 8.42 -0.97 -5.53
N TYR A 216 7.90 -1.59 -6.57
CA TYR A 216 6.83 -2.57 -6.48
C TYR A 216 7.36 -3.88 -5.86
N ILE A 217 6.63 -4.41 -4.90
CA ILE A 217 6.97 -5.61 -4.12
C ILE A 217 5.76 -6.56 -4.14
N PRO A 218 5.48 -7.23 -5.28
CA PRO A 218 4.35 -8.14 -5.37
C PRO A 218 4.58 -9.38 -4.50
N ALA A 219 3.62 -9.70 -3.62
CA ALA A 219 3.64 -10.91 -2.82
C ALA A 219 2.56 -11.87 -3.32
N MET A 220 2.99 -12.96 -3.95
CA MET A 220 2.09 -14.00 -4.42
C MET A 220 1.59 -14.83 -3.24
N LEU A 221 0.28 -15.11 -3.19
CA LEU A 221 -0.35 -15.95 -2.17
C LEU A 221 -0.40 -17.43 -2.56
N ILE A 222 -0.18 -17.73 -3.85
CA ILE A 222 -0.12 -19.08 -4.39
C ILE A 222 1.16 -19.19 -5.23
N MET A 223 1.97 -20.22 -4.98
CA MET A 223 3.14 -20.58 -5.75
C MET A 223 3.08 -22.07 -6.10
N ASP A 224 3.34 -22.42 -7.37
CA ASP A 224 3.28 -23.79 -7.89
C ASP A 224 1.97 -24.53 -7.54
N GLY A 225 0.85 -23.79 -7.55
CA GLY A 225 -0.50 -24.32 -7.27
C GLY A 225 -0.81 -24.55 -5.79
N SER A 226 0.10 -24.18 -4.88
CA SER A 226 -0.08 -24.31 -3.42
C SER A 226 -0.06 -22.95 -2.72
N PRO A 227 -0.85 -22.74 -1.66
CA PRO A 227 -0.75 -21.56 -0.83
C PRO A 227 0.66 -21.41 -0.24
N VAL A 228 1.16 -20.18 -0.17
CA VAL A 228 2.44 -19.89 0.48
C VAL A 228 2.29 -19.98 2.01
N GLU A 229 3.33 -20.42 2.71
CA GLU A 229 3.35 -20.55 4.17
C GLU A 229 3.72 -19.26 4.90
N GLY A 230 4.26 -18.27 4.19
CA GLY A 230 4.64 -16.99 4.74
C GLY A 230 5.09 -16.00 3.67
N ILE A 231 4.97 -14.74 3.97
CA ILE A 231 5.45 -13.64 3.13
C ILE A 231 6.30 -12.68 3.96
N TRP A 232 7.29 -12.10 3.32
CA TRP A 232 8.12 -11.08 3.92
C TRP A 232 8.78 -10.20 2.86
N HIS A 233 9.14 -8.98 3.27
CA HIS A 233 10.00 -8.10 2.48
C HIS A 233 10.92 -7.30 3.41
N SER A 234 11.82 -6.48 2.84
CA SER A 234 12.79 -5.73 3.62
C SER A 234 12.57 -4.24 3.49
N HIS A 235 12.77 -3.55 4.61
CA HIS A 235 12.77 -2.10 4.71
C HIS A 235 14.18 -1.55 4.91
N THR A 236 14.41 -0.37 4.32
CA THR A 236 15.67 0.35 4.37
C THR A 236 15.54 1.61 5.24
N GLN A 237 16.55 2.48 5.18
CA GLN A 237 16.53 3.75 5.91
C GLN A 237 15.38 4.68 5.52
N LEU A 238 14.81 4.51 4.34
CA LEU A 238 13.66 5.30 3.86
C LEU A 238 12.44 5.10 4.78
N SER A 239 12.13 3.84 5.08
CA SER A 239 11.05 3.44 5.99
C SER A 239 11.52 2.26 6.82
N PRO A 240 12.15 2.47 8.00
CA PRO A 240 12.80 1.39 8.74
C PRO A 240 11.85 0.51 9.53
N PHE A 241 10.58 0.87 9.63
CA PHE A 241 9.52 0.12 10.32
C PHE A 241 8.56 -0.48 9.30
N ILE A 242 7.74 -1.45 9.71
CA ILE A 242 6.51 -1.80 9.00
C ILE A 242 5.65 -0.54 8.80
N THR A 243 4.91 -0.45 7.71
CA THR A 243 4.15 0.77 7.37
C THR A 243 2.64 0.57 7.52
N PRO A 244 1.86 1.66 7.68
CA PRO A 244 0.40 1.59 7.64
C PRO A 244 -0.13 0.97 6.34
N THR A 245 0.51 1.25 5.21
CA THR A 245 0.14 0.72 3.89
C THR A 245 0.39 -0.78 3.78
N ASP A 246 1.49 -1.30 4.36
CA ASP A 246 1.73 -2.75 4.44
C ASP A 246 0.60 -3.47 5.18
N ILE A 247 0.19 -2.92 6.34
CA ILE A 247 -0.89 -3.49 7.15
C ILE A 247 -2.21 -3.46 6.38
N ALA A 248 -2.57 -2.31 5.80
CA ALA A 248 -3.81 -2.17 5.05
C ALA A 248 -3.86 -3.15 3.86
N LEU A 249 -2.80 -3.23 3.06
CA LEU A 249 -2.72 -4.12 1.91
C LEU A 249 -2.77 -5.59 2.30
N PHE A 250 -2.09 -5.98 3.40
CA PHE A 250 -2.19 -7.35 3.90
C PHE A 250 -3.62 -7.70 4.35
N LEU A 251 -4.29 -6.81 5.06
CA LEU A 251 -5.68 -7.01 5.51
C LEU A 251 -6.65 -7.11 4.33
N LEU A 252 -6.45 -6.31 3.26
CA LEU A 252 -7.31 -6.29 2.08
C LEU A 252 -7.14 -7.54 1.19
N TYR A 253 -5.90 -7.89 0.89
CA TYR A 253 -5.58 -8.87 -0.14
C TYR A 253 -5.11 -10.21 0.43
N GLY A 254 -4.47 -10.22 1.60
CA GLY A 254 -3.85 -11.40 2.21
C GLY A 254 -4.73 -12.09 3.25
N TYR A 255 -5.13 -11.35 4.28
CA TYR A 255 -5.91 -11.89 5.41
C TYR A 255 -7.34 -12.26 4.97
N GLY A 256 -7.76 -13.47 5.28
CA GLY A 256 -9.07 -14.00 4.86
C GLY A 256 -9.13 -14.52 3.42
N ASN A 257 -8.18 -14.13 2.54
CA ASN A 257 -8.06 -14.63 1.18
C ASN A 257 -7.00 -15.73 1.03
N SER A 258 -6.26 -16.00 2.09
CA SER A 258 -5.21 -17.00 2.17
C SER A 258 -5.14 -17.57 3.59
N PRO A 259 -4.41 -18.68 3.85
CA PRO A 259 -4.20 -19.19 5.20
C PRO A 259 -3.26 -18.34 6.06
N LEU A 260 -2.70 -17.26 5.51
CA LEU A 260 -1.77 -16.39 6.23
C LEU A 260 -2.49 -15.57 7.30
N THR A 261 -1.96 -15.59 8.51
CA THR A 261 -2.43 -14.78 9.64
C THR A 261 -1.55 -13.58 9.91
N GLY A 262 -0.48 -13.39 9.14
CA GLY A 262 0.44 -12.29 9.30
C GLY A 262 1.55 -12.28 8.25
N PHE A 263 2.40 -11.27 8.33
CA PHE A 263 3.57 -11.12 7.46
C PHE A 263 4.72 -10.47 8.23
N ARG A 264 5.92 -10.48 7.62
CA ARG A 264 7.13 -9.94 8.25
C ARG A 264 7.77 -8.87 7.38
N VAL A 265 8.29 -7.84 8.04
CA VAL A 265 9.15 -6.82 7.44
C VAL A 265 10.50 -6.87 8.12
N TYR A 266 11.56 -7.13 7.37
CA TYR A 266 12.93 -7.07 7.87
C TYR A 266 13.47 -5.66 7.81
N SER A 267 13.84 -5.09 8.94
CA SER A 267 14.49 -3.78 9.01
C SER A 267 16.01 -3.91 8.86
N THR A 268 16.55 -3.47 7.74
CA THR A 268 18.01 -3.42 7.53
C THR A 268 18.69 -2.37 8.43
N VAL A 269 17.92 -1.49 9.06
CA VAL A 269 18.41 -0.45 9.98
C VAL A 269 18.59 -0.97 11.38
N TYR A 270 17.65 -1.81 11.83
CA TYR A 270 17.60 -2.31 13.21
C TYR A 270 18.01 -3.77 13.35
N GLY A 271 18.23 -4.50 12.24
CA GLY A 271 18.60 -5.91 12.25
C GLY A 271 17.55 -6.80 12.93
N CYS A 272 16.26 -6.53 12.69
CA CYS A 272 15.17 -7.28 13.29
C CYS A 272 13.98 -7.34 12.35
N TYR A 273 13.09 -8.30 12.61
CA TYR A 273 11.80 -8.38 11.93
C TYR A 273 10.72 -7.68 12.74
N PHE A 274 9.87 -6.94 12.05
CA PHE A 274 8.56 -6.53 12.52
C PHE A 274 7.55 -7.52 11.94
N HIS A 275 6.92 -8.30 12.80
CA HIS A 275 5.89 -9.27 12.42
C HIS A 275 4.52 -8.72 12.78
N PHE A 276 3.69 -8.47 11.77
CA PHE A 276 2.29 -8.15 11.98
C PHE A 276 1.49 -9.46 12.10
N ASP A 277 0.77 -9.62 13.19
CA ASP A 277 -0.19 -10.71 13.43
C ASP A 277 -1.60 -10.12 13.38
N ALA A 278 -2.38 -10.50 12.35
CA ALA A 278 -3.72 -9.99 12.15
C ALA A 278 -4.73 -10.55 13.14
N ASN A 279 -4.51 -11.74 13.72
CA ASN A 279 -5.41 -12.33 14.70
C ASN A 279 -5.37 -11.59 16.04
N SER A 280 -4.19 -11.21 16.51
CA SER A 280 -4.02 -10.42 17.72
C SER A 280 -3.98 -8.91 17.45
N PHE A 281 -3.90 -8.52 16.19
CA PHE A 281 -3.74 -7.15 15.72
C PHE A 281 -2.56 -6.44 16.37
N GLN A 282 -1.38 -7.08 16.33
CA GLN A 282 -0.17 -6.60 16.99
C GLN A 282 1.05 -6.63 16.06
N ILE A 283 2.02 -5.76 16.33
CA ILE A 283 3.36 -5.82 15.74
C ILE A 283 4.32 -6.39 16.78
N ILE A 284 4.90 -7.55 16.47
CA ILE A 284 5.85 -8.27 17.32
C ILE A 284 7.26 -8.07 16.74
N ILE A 285 8.21 -7.66 17.58
CA ILE A 285 9.60 -7.47 17.16
C ILE A 285 10.38 -8.75 17.45
N ILE A 286 10.95 -9.34 16.38
CA ILE A 286 11.73 -10.58 16.44
C ILE A 286 13.18 -10.23 16.11
N LYS A 287 14.10 -10.48 17.03
CA LYS A 287 15.55 -10.39 16.82
C LYS A 287 16.09 -11.79 16.51
N GLU A 288 16.95 -11.86 15.51
CA GLU A 288 17.73 -13.07 15.22
C GLU A 288 18.87 -13.25 16.23
#